data_0bf3ee6b0a33671764a7550bc2fb9917
#
_entry.id   0bf3ee6b0a33671764a7550bc2fb9917
#
_cell.length_a   1.000
_cell.length_b   1.000
_cell.length_c   1.000
_cell.angle_alpha   90.00
_cell.angle_beta   90.00
_cell.angle_gamma   90.00
#
_symmetry.space_group_name_H-M   'P 1'
#
loop_
_entity.id
_entity.type
_entity.pdbx_description
1 polymer ?
#
loop_
_entity_poly.entity_id
_entity_poly.type
_entity_poly.pdbx_seq_one_letter_code
_entity_poly.pdbx_strand_id
1 'polypeptide(L)'
;MLGLSGMVFSLLALGMCFTLQSSLGESVRQITVAMVWIYIAFFAASLGPLGWVIISDVFPLKVRGIGAIIGSLFNWLFNGVVAFTFFKIVKGLTIQGTDITVNNENLGNPAGAFFLYAFVGIAGLLWGYFYIPETKGKSLEMIEDHWRQGKTSREL
;
A
#
# COMPACT_ATOMS: atom_id res chain seq x y z
N MET A 1 11.37 -0.10 -3.70
CA MET A 1 10.91 1.31 -3.83
C MET A 1 10.08 1.55 -5.10
N LEU A 2 10.53 1.11 -6.30
CA LEU A 2 9.80 1.33 -7.56
C LEU A 2 8.33 0.85 -7.55
N GLY A 3 8.06 -0.30 -6.95
CA GLY A 3 6.68 -0.81 -6.89
C GLY A 3 5.75 0.06 -6.06
N LEU A 4 6.21 0.50 -4.88
CA LEU A 4 5.39 1.36 -4.02
C LEU A 4 5.16 2.74 -4.65
N SER A 5 6.16 3.32 -5.33
CA SER A 5 5.98 4.58 -6.07
C SER A 5 4.98 4.43 -7.22
N GLY A 6 5.00 3.30 -7.95
CA GLY A 6 4.01 3.01 -8.99
C GLY A 6 2.59 2.84 -8.45
N MET A 7 2.43 2.22 -7.28
CA MET A 7 1.14 2.13 -6.58
C MET A 7 0.61 3.52 -6.18
N VAL A 8 1.47 4.36 -5.58
CA VAL A 8 1.10 5.74 -5.21
C VAL A 8 0.70 6.55 -6.44
N PHE A 9 1.46 6.45 -7.52
CA PHE A 9 1.12 7.10 -8.78
C PHE A 9 -0.26 6.67 -9.31
N SER A 10 -0.55 5.37 -9.29
CA SER A 10 -1.84 4.84 -9.72
C SER A 10 -3.01 5.34 -8.86
N LEU A 11 -2.82 5.43 -7.54
CA LEU A 11 -3.82 5.97 -6.62
C LEU A 11 -4.08 7.47 -6.86
N LEU A 12 -3.04 8.26 -7.10
CA LEU A 12 -3.17 9.68 -7.44
C LEU A 12 -3.90 9.85 -8.77
N ALA A 13 -3.55 9.05 -9.78
CA ALA A 13 -4.22 9.07 -11.08
C ALA A 13 -5.71 8.69 -10.97
N LEU A 14 -6.06 7.68 -10.14
CA LEU A 14 -7.45 7.32 -9.83
C LEU A 14 -8.19 8.47 -9.16
N GLY A 15 -7.60 9.10 -8.15
CA GLY A 15 -8.18 10.28 -7.50
C GLY A 15 -8.45 11.41 -8.49
N MET A 16 -7.50 11.71 -9.37
CA MET A 16 -7.67 12.73 -10.42
C MET A 16 -8.76 12.33 -11.43
N CYS A 17 -8.83 11.06 -11.85
CA CYS A 17 -9.87 10.59 -12.77
C CYS A 17 -11.27 10.83 -12.20
N PHE A 18 -11.48 10.55 -10.92
CA PHE A 18 -12.78 10.76 -10.28
C PHE A 18 -13.11 12.23 -10.03
N THR A 19 -12.12 13.09 -9.80
CA THR A 19 -12.36 14.56 -9.71
C THR A 19 -12.66 15.18 -11.06
N LEU A 20 -12.07 14.68 -12.15
CA LEU A 20 -12.26 15.18 -13.52
C LEU A 20 -13.34 14.41 -14.30
N GLN A 21 -14.14 13.60 -13.61
CA GLN A 21 -15.12 12.71 -14.24
C GLN A 21 -16.10 13.48 -15.15
N SER A 22 -16.55 14.66 -14.76
CA SER A 22 -17.44 15.52 -15.56
C SER A 22 -16.83 15.96 -16.90
N SER A 23 -15.50 16.10 -16.93
CA SER A 23 -14.77 16.54 -18.15
C SER A 23 -14.35 15.37 -19.04
N LEU A 24 -14.11 14.18 -18.47
CA LEU A 24 -13.61 13.00 -19.18
C LEU A 24 -14.72 12.10 -19.76
N GLY A 25 -15.98 12.28 -19.31
CA GLY A 25 -17.12 11.53 -19.81
C GLY A 25 -16.95 10.00 -19.68
N GLU A 26 -17.26 9.26 -20.75
CA GLU A 26 -17.19 7.79 -20.77
C GLU A 26 -15.76 7.23 -20.65
N SER A 27 -14.75 8.03 -21.00
CA SER A 27 -13.34 7.61 -20.91
C SER A 27 -12.88 7.33 -19.48
N VAL A 28 -13.53 7.91 -18.47
CA VAL A 28 -13.23 7.66 -17.05
C VAL A 28 -13.25 6.18 -16.73
N ARG A 29 -14.25 5.44 -17.21
CA ARG A 29 -14.37 4.01 -16.92
C ARG A 29 -13.16 3.21 -17.41
N GLN A 30 -12.71 3.47 -18.63
CA GLN A 30 -11.57 2.78 -19.25
C GLN A 30 -10.27 3.12 -18.51
N ILE A 31 -10.06 4.41 -18.20
CA ILE A 31 -8.88 4.90 -17.48
C ILE A 31 -8.84 4.31 -16.06
N THR A 32 -9.97 4.30 -15.36
CA THR A 32 -10.08 3.71 -14.01
C THR A 32 -9.68 2.25 -14.02
N VAL A 33 -10.23 1.46 -14.96
CA VAL A 33 -9.88 0.03 -15.07
C VAL A 33 -8.39 -0.14 -15.37
N ALA A 34 -7.82 0.63 -16.28
CA ALA A 34 -6.39 0.57 -16.60
C ALA A 34 -5.52 0.92 -15.38
N MET A 35 -5.87 1.98 -14.63
CA MET A 35 -5.11 2.38 -13.44
C MET A 35 -5.19 1.36 -12.31
N VAL A 36 -6.34 0.69 -12.14
CA VAL A 36 -6.47 -0.43 -11.20
C VAL A 36 -5.56 -1.61 -11.59
N TRP A 37 -5.52 -1.97 -12.87
CA TRP A 37 -4.61 -3.01 -13.35
C TRP A 37 -3.14 -2.65 -13.14
N ILE A 38 -2.77 -1.40 -13.40
CA ILE A 38 -1.41 -0.89 -13.15
C ILE A 38 -1.08 -0.97 -11.65
N TYR A 39 -2.00 -0.55 -10.79
CA TYR A 39 -1.85 -0.67 -9.33
C TYR A 39 -1.59 -2.12 -8.90
N ILE A 40 -2.43 -3.06 -9.39
CA ILE A 40 -2.30 -4.49 -9.08
C ILE A 40 -0.95 -5.04 -9.58
N ALA A 41 -0.52 -4.65 -10.78
CA ALA A 41 0.76 -5.09 -11.33
C ALA A 41 1.95 -4.62 -10.47
N PHE A 42 1.97 -3.36 -10.05
CA PHE A 42 3.01 -2.85 -9.15
C PHE A 42 2.95 -3.50 -7.77
N PHE A 43 1.76 -3.77 -7.24
CA PHE A 43 1.59 -4.50 -5.98
C PHE A 43 2.12 -5.93 -6.09
N ALA A 44 1.74 -6.67 -7.11
CA ALA A 44 2.15 -8.05 -7.33
C ALA A 44 3.66 -8.19 -7.57
N ALA A 45 4.27 -7.19 -8.23
CA ALA A 45 5.71 -7.18 -8.50
C ALA A 45 6.55 -6.71 -7.28
N SER A 46 5.94 -6.15 -6.24
CA SER A 46 6.66 -5.56 -5.11
C SER A 46 6.13 -5.98 -3.74
N LEU A 47 5.20 -5.22 -3.17
CA LEU A 47 4.77 -5.41 -1.78
C LEU A 47 4.08 -6.76 -1.52
N GLY A 48 3.44 -7.34 -2.53
CA GLY A 48 2.80 -8.64 -2.42
C GLY A 48 3.77 -9.71 -1.90
N PRO A 49 4.85 -10.03 -2.62
CA PRO A 49 5.84 -11.01 -2.16
C PRO A 49 6.83 -10.44 -1.14
N LEU A 50 7.27 -9.17 -1.28
CA LEU A 50 8.30 -8.59 -0.41
C LEU A 50 7.89 -8.50 1.06
N GLY A 51 6.63 -8.25 1.36
CA GLY A 51 6.15 -8.22 2.73
C GLY A 51 6.43 -9.53 3.48
N TRP A 52 6.19 -10.66 2.83
CA TRP A 52 6.45 -11.98 3.40
C TRP A 52 7.95 -12.29 3.53
N VAL A 53 8.74 -11.89 2.52
CA VAL A 53 10.20 -12.06 2.56
C VAL A 53 10.80 -11.24 3.70
N ILE A 54 10.43 -9.96 3.85
CA ILE A 54 10.96 -9.11 4.93
C ILE A 54 10.62 -9.70 6.30
N ILE A 55 9.39 -10.18 6.51
CA ILE A 55 8.99 -10.82 7.77
C ILE A 55 9.87 -12.05 8.04
N SER A 56 10.22 -12.82 7.01
CA SER A 56 11.07 -14.01 7.20
C SER A 56 12.54 -13.67 7.45
N ASP A 57 13.05 -12.59 6.89
CA ASP A 57 14.49 -12.27 6.92
C ASP A 57 14.90 -11.43 8.12
N VAL A 58 14.00 -10.58 8.64
CA VAL A 58 14.31 -9.70 9.77
C VAL A 58 14.39 -10.46 11.09
N PHE A 59 13.67 -11.59 11.24
CA PHE A 59 13.64 -12.32 12.50
C PHE A 59 14.72 -13.42 12.56
N PRO A 60 15.47 -13.50 13.69
CA PRO A 60 16.40 -14.62 13.96
C PRO A 60 15.70 -15.98 13.88
N LEU A 61 16.43 -17.03 13.47
CA LEU A 61 15.89 -18.38 13.26
C LEU A 61 15.04 -18.91 14.43
N LYS A 62 15.45 -18.61 15.66
CA LYS A 62 14.77 -19.07 16.89
C LYS A 62 13.35 -18.52 17.06
N VAL A 63 13.08 -17.30 16.60
CA VAL A 63 11.81 -16.60 16.78
C VAL A 63 11.09 -16.29 15.47
N ARG A 64 11.65 -16.69 14.33
CA ARG A 64 11.12 -16.43 12.99
C ARG A 64 9.66 -16.88 12.83
N GLY A 65 9.31 -18.06 13.35
CA GLY A 65 7.93 -18.57 13.29
C GLY A 65 6.95 -17.67 14.04
N ILE A 66 7.31 -17.21 15.24
CA ILE A 66 6.47 -16.30 16.03
C ILE A 66 6.37 -14.95 15.34
N GLY A 67 7.49 -14.41 14.84
CA GLY A 67 7.51 -13.16 14.10
C GLY A 67 6.63 -13.21 12.85
N ALA A 68 6.67 -14.30 12.09
CA ALA A 68 5.83 -14.51 10.93
C ALA A 68 4.34 -14.56 11.28
N ILE A 69 3.97 -15.24 12.36
CA ILE A 69 2.57 -15.30 12.85
C ILE A 69 2.08 -13.90 13.23
N ILE A 70 2.85 -13.16 14.02
CA ILE A 70 2.49 -11.80 14.45
C ILE A 70 2.37 -10.88 13.24
N GLY A 71 3.35 -10.89 12.32
CA GLY A 71 3.30 -10.08 11.10
C GLY A 71 2.08 -10.40 10.23
N SER A 72 1.75 -11.68 10.06
CA SER A 72 0.57 -12.12 9.34
C SER A 72 -0.72 -11.65 10.01
N LEU A 73 -0.81 -11.78 11.34
CA LEU A 73 -1.98 -11.34 12.12
C LEU A 73 -2.24 -9.84 11.90
N PHE A 74 -1.21 -9.00 12.05
CA PHE A 74 -1.35 -7.57 11.83
C PHE A 74 -1.70 -7.24 10.38
N ASN A 75 -1.10 -7.93 9.41
CA ASN A 75 -1.44 -7.76 8.00
C ASN A 75 -2.93 -8.00 7.75
N TRP A 76 -3.48 -9.12 8.21
CA TRP A 76 -4.90 -9.44 8.04
C TRP A 76 -5.82 -8.51 8.82
N LEU A 77 -5.43 -8.11 10.04
CA LEU A 77 -6.18 -7.17 10.86
C LEU A 77 -6.32 -5.82 10.14
N PHE A 78 -5.21 -5.25 9.65
CA PHE A 78 -5.25 -3.98 8.93
C PHE A 78 -5.99 -4.07 7.59
N ASN A 79 -5.88 -5.18 6.85
CA ASN A 79 -6.70 -5.42 5.68
C ASN A 79 -8.20 -5.41 6.01
N GLY A 80 -8.58 -6.06 7.12
CA GLY A 80 -9.96 -6.01 7.63
C GLY A 80 -10.41 -4.59 7.96
N VAL A 81 -9.59 -3.83 8.70
CA VAL A 81 -9.89 -2.42 9.04
C VAL A 81 -10.11 -1.59 7.77
N VAL A 82 -9.23 -1.71 6.78
CA VAL A 82 -9.38 -0.99 5.49
C VAL A 82 -10.68 -1.40 4.79
N ALA A 83 -10.98 -2.69 4.70
CA ALA A 83 -12.19 -3.17 4.04
C ALA A 83 -13.48 -2.64 4.71
N PHE A 84 -13.55 -2.68 6.05
CA PHE A 84 -14.72 -2.19 6.80
C PHE A 84 -14.86 -0.67 6.82
N THR A 85 -13.76 0.06 6.72
CA THR A 85 -13.78 1.53 6.79
C THR A 85 -13.87 2.19 5.42
N PHE A 86 -13.57 1.47 4.34
CA PHE A 86 -13.51 2.03 2.98
C PHE A 86 -14.75 2.83 2.60
N PHE A 87 -15.94 2.23 2.70
CA PHE A 87 -17.18 2.93 2.34
C PHE A 87 -17.50 4.14 3.24
N LYS A 88 -17.13 4.06 4.52
CA LYS A 88 -17.27 5.20 5.44
C LYS A 88 -16.34 6.35 5.05
N ILE A 89 -15.11 6.02 4.64
CA ILE A 89 -14.12 6.98 4.16
C ILE A 89 -14.60 7.63 2.87
N VAL A 90 -15.13 6.85 1.92
CA VAL A 90 -15.68 7.39 0.67
C VAL A 90 -16.81 8.38 0.95
N LYS A 91 -17.78 8.02 1.81
CA LYS A 91 -18.89 8.91 2.20
C LYS A 91 -18.41 10.17 2.94
N GLY A 92 -17.40 10.03 3.82
CA GLY A 92 -16.89 11.13 4.63
C GLY A 92 -15.96 12.09 3.88
N LEU A 93 -15.25 11.62 2.85
CA LEU A 93 -14.32 12.40 2.07
C LEU A 93 -14.80 12.62 0.62
N THR A 94 -16.13 12.70 0.44
CA THR A 94 -16.71 12.97 -0.88
C THR A 94 -16.27 14.34 -1.36
N ILE A 95 -15.57 14.38 -2.51
CA ILE A 95 -15.19 15.62 -3.22
C ILE A 95 -16.29 15.92 -4.24
N GLN A 96 -16.55 17.20 -4.50
CA GLN A 96 -17.54 17.60 -5.53
C GLN A 96 -17.20 16.93 -6.88
N GLY A 97 -18.16 16.26 -7.45
CA GLY A 97 -18.04 15.49 -8.68
C GLY A 97 -19.27 14.62 -8.91
N THR A 98 -19.16 13.68 -9.85
CA THR A 98 -20.24 12.72 -10.12
C THR A 98 -20.20 11.60 -9.08
N ASP A 99 -21.26 11.50 -8.30
CA ASP A 99 -21.39 10.48 -7.27
C ASP A 99 -21.58 9.09 -7.89
N ILE A 100 -20.97 8.09 -7.24
CA ILE A 100 -21.17 6.69 -7.61
C ILE A 100 -22.40 6.15 -6.89
N THR A 101 -23.31 5.54 -7.64
CA THR A 101 -24.49 4.87 -7.09
C THR A 101 -24.30 3.35 -7.22
N VAL A 102 -24.42 2.64 -6.10
CA VAL A 102 -24.40 1.16 -6.06
C VAL A 102 -25.65 0.70 -5.31
N ASN A 103 -26.42 -0.18 -5.92
CA ASN A 103 -27.67 -0.72 -5.35
C ASN A 103 -28.66 0.38 -4.88
N ASN A 104 -28.82 1.46 -5.65
CA ASN A 104 -29.64 2.62 -5.33
C ASN A 104 -29.15 3.44 -4.11
N GLU A 105 -27.99 3.14 -3.54
CA GLU A 105 -27.35 3.98 -2.53
C GLU A 105 -26.32 4.88 -3.19
N ASN A 106 -26.37 6.17 -2.87
CA ASN A 106 -25.35 7.13 -3.26
C ASN A 106 -24.16 6.97 -2.31
N LEU A 107 -23.02 6.50 -2.83
CA LEU A 107 -21.78 6.30 -2.08
C LEU A 107 -20.90 7.54 -2.09
N GLY A 108 -21.24 8.58 -2.87
CA GLY A 108 -20.42 9.76 -3.06
C GLY A 108 -19.26 9.54 -4.05
N ASN A 109 -18.41 10.54 -4.18
CA ASN A 109 -17.24 10.48 -5.05
C ASN A 109 -16.03 9.87 -4.32
N PRO A 110 -15.44 8.77 -4.79
CA PRO A 110 -14.35 8.08 -4.10
C PRO A 110 -12.99 8.77 -4.23
N ALA A 111 -12.88 9.88 -4.96
CA ALA A 111 -11.62 10.60 -5.18
C ALA A 111 -10.89 10.90 -3.86
N GLY A 112 -11.62 11.36 -2.84
CA GLY A 112 -11.05 11.65 -1.51
C GLY A 112 -10.42 10.42 -0.84
N ALA A 113 -11.05 9.26 -0.97
CA ALA A 113 -10.50 8.01 -0.44
C ALA A 113 -9.20 7.62 -1.16
N PHE A 114 -9.14 7.75 -2.49
CA PHE A 114 -7.92 7.47 -3.25
C PHE A 114 -6.78 8.44 -2.89
N PHE A 115 -7.06 9.72 -2.69
CA PHE A 115 -6.05 10.68 -2.23
C PHE A 115 -5.57 10.37 -0.81
N LEU A 116 -6.46 9.96 0.10
CA LEU A 116 -6.08 9.53 1.44
C LEU A 116 -5.13 8.32 1.39
N TYR A 117 -5.48 7.28 0.62
CA TYR A 117 -4.62 6.10 0.47
C TYR A 117 -3.30 6.42 -0.24
N ALA A 118 -3.29 7.34 -1.21
CA ALA A 118 -2.06 7.83 -1.82
C ALA A 118 -1.16 8.54 -0.79
N PHE A 119 -1.74 9.37 0.08
CA PHE A 119 -1.01 10.04 1.17
C PHE A 119 -0.40 9.01 2.14
N VAL A 120 -1.17 8.02 2.58
CA VAL A 120 -0.67 6.91 3.41
C VAL A 120 0.44 6.13 2.67
N GLY A 121 0.29 5.91 1.38
CA GLY A 121 1.31 5.28 0.53
C GLY A 121 2.60 6.08 0.47
N ILE A 122 2.52 7.42 0.34
CA ILE A 122 3.69 8.32 0.37
C ILE A 122 4.37 8.25 1.75
N ALA A 123 3.60 8.30 2.83
CA ALA A 123 4.14 8.18 4.18
C ALA A 123 4.84 6.82 4.37
N GLY A 124 4.24 5.73 3.88
CA GLY A 124 4.84 4.39 3.88
C GLY A 124 6.12 4.32 3.03
N LEU A 125 6.17 5.00 1.88
CA LEU A 125 7.35 5.08 1.02
C LEU A 125 8.50 5.82 1.73
N LEU A 126 8.22 6.95 2.35
CA LEU A 126 9.20 7.70 3.13
C LEU A 126 9.71 6.88 4.32
N TRP A 127 8.79 6.28 5.07
CA TRP A 127 9.16 5.42 6.20
C TRP A 127 10.02 4.24 5.74
N GLY A 128 9.61 3.53 4.69
CA GLY A 128 10.36 2.41 4.14
C GLY A 128 11.75 2.81 3.64
N TYR A 129 11.87 3.98 3.01
CA TYR A 129 13.16 4.51 2.57
C TYR A 129 14.13 4.77 3.74
N PHE A 130 13.61 5.20 4.89
CA PHE A 130 14.46 5.54 6.04
C PHE A 130 14.74 4.35 6.96
N TYR A 131 13.83 3.38 7.08
CA TYR A 131 13.88 2.36 8.12
C TYR A 131 14.07 0.93 7.61
N ILE A 132 13.72 0.62 6.36
CA ILE A 132 13.91 -0.74 5.84
C ILE A 132 15.36 -0.92 5.40
N PRO A 133 16.11 -1.89 6.01
CA PRO A 133 17.49 -2.16 5.62
C PRO A 133 17.57 -2.84 4.24
N GLU A 134 18.63 -2.57 3.50
CA GLU A 134 18.94 -3.29 2.26
C GLU A 134 19.64 -4.61 2.60
N THR A 135 18.90 -5.71 2.52
CA THR A 135 19.42 -7.05 2.85
C THR A 135 20.03 -7.80 1.65
N LYS A 136 20.00 -7.18 0.46
CA LYS A 136 20.47 -7.81 -0.77
C LYS A 136 21.95 -8.19 -0.69
N GLY A 137 22.24 -9.49 -0.89
CA GLY A 137 23.61 -10.01 -0.89
C GLY A 137 24.23 -10.22 0.49
N LYS A 138 23.47 -10.07 1.59
CA LYS A 138 23.90 -10.37 2.96
C LYS A 138 23.45 -11.76 3.37
N SER A 139 24.29 -12.50 4.07
CA SER A 139 23.88 -13.77 4.68
C SER A 139 23.05 -13.51 5.94
N LEU A 140 22.22 -14.49 6.33
CA LEU A 140 21.40 -14.38 7.55
C LEU A 140 22.26 -14.21 8.81
N GLU A 141 23.43 -14.85 8.84
CA GLU A 141 24.39 -14.75 9.96
C GLU A 141 24.95 -13.32 10.06
N MET A 142 25.25 -12.68 8.92
CA MET A 142 25.73 -11.29 8.89
C MET A 142 24.65 -10.32 9.37
N ILE A 143 23.40 -10.57 9.01
CA ILE A 143 22.26 -9.76 9.47
C ILE A 143 22.06 -9.93 10.99
N GLU A 144 22.14 -11.17 11.49
CA GLU A 144 22.01 -11.46 12.93
C GLU A 144 23.14 -10.82 13.75
N ASP A 145 24.39 -10.91 13.27
CA ASP A 145 25.54 -10.27 13.92
C ASP A 145 25.44 -8.74 13.93
N HIS A 146 24.91 -8.15 12.85
CA HIS A 146 24.68 -6.73 12.77
C HIS A 146 23.70 -6.23 13.85
N TRP A 147 22.57 -6.94 14.02
CA TRP A 147 21.61 -6.63 15.08
C TRP A 147 22.13 -6.89 16.47
N ARG A 148 22.95 -7.92 16.67
CA ARG A 148 23.63 -8.19 17.95
C ARG A 148 24.56 -7.07 18.38
N GLN A 149 25.19 -6.40 17.42
CA GLN A 149 26.08 -5.25 17.66
C GLN A 149 25.31 -3.95 17.92
N GLY A 150 23.98 -3.96 17.89
CA GLY A 150 23.13 -2.77 18.11
C GLY A 150 23.26 -1.71 17.02
N LYS A 151 23.74 -2.07 15.83
CA LYS A 151 23.91 -1.13 14.70
C LYS A 151 22.56 -0.77 14.07
N THR A 152 22.50 0.38 13.44
CA THR A 152 21.28 0.88 12.80
C THR A 152 21.01 0.18 11.47
N SER A 153 19.74 0.16 11.04
CA SER A 153 19.31 -0.45 9.76
C SER A 153 20.01 0.12 8.53
N ARG A 154 20.58 1.32 8.62
CA ARG A 154 21.32 1.96 7.51
C ARG A 154 22.77 1.52 7.38
N GLU A 155 23.32 0.90 8.41
CA GLU A 155 24.71 0.44 8.43
C GLU A 155 24.84 -1.01 7.94
N LEU A 156 23.71 -1.65 7.62
CA LEU A 156 23.66 -2.97 7.04
C LEU A 156 23.98 -2.88 5.54
#